data_092f5d59d325875ed7f6e276c4f06349
#
_entry.id   092f5d59d325875ed7f6e276c4f06349
#
_cell.length_a   1.000
_cell.length_b   1.000
_cell.length_c   1.000
_cell.angle_alpha   90.00
_cell.angle_beta   90.00
_cell.angle_gamma   90.00
#
_symmetry.space_group_name_H-M   'P 1'
#
loop_
_entity.id
_entity.type
_entity.pdbx_description
1 polymer ?
#
loop_
_entity_poly.entity_id
_entity_poly.type
_entity_poly.pdbx_seq_one_letter_code
_entity_poly.pdbx_strand_id
1 'polypeptide(L)'
;MHENAIYENFKVLDNAEITLELNPADNVLEILQNAKSAGINRISIGAQSGSDSELLTLGRRHTVADTENAVKLARSLGFNNVSLDLMLGLPDSSCESLKNSLDFLIKLNPEHISAYILKIEEKTKFYKLKDRLNLPDDDKVCDQYLFMCEYLENKGFCHYEISNFCKDDKASQHNLKYWKCEEYLGIGPSAHSYFEGKRFYYPRDLKAFIKGNVPIPDGTGGDLSEQIMLALRLKNGIKTEILPTNALKKCEIFSQNGLAVLENNHFSLTNNGMLLSNTIISEILEEF
;
A
#
# COMPACT_ATOMS: atom_id res chain seq x y z
N MET A 1 3.50 -23.47 14.29
CA MET A 1 4.67 -24.32 13.92
C MET A 1 5.67 -23.61 13.00
N HIS A 2 5.27 -22.58 12.22
CA HIS A 2 6.22 -21.86 11.33
C HIS A 2 6.95 -20.68 11.99
N GLU A 3 6.47 -20.20 13.12
CA GLU A 3 6.97 -19.04 13.86
C GLU A 3 8.36 -19.31 14.44
N ASN A 4 8.57 -20.50 14.96
CA ASN A 4 9.88 -20.90 15.48
C ASN A 4 10.96 -20.88 14.38
N ALA A 5 10.62 -21.23 13.13
CA ALA A 5 11.60 -21.28 12.07
C ALA A 5 12.22 -19.92 11.73
N ILE A 6 11.46 -18.80 11.81
CA ILE A 6 12.01 -17.46 11.62
C ILE A 6 12.97 -17.11 12.75
N TYR A 7 12.57 -17.28 13.99
CA TYR A 7 13.39 -16.99 15.17
C TYR A 7 14.62 -17.90 15.30
N GLU A 8 14.54 -19.13 14.81
CA GLU A 8 15.66 -20.07 14.78
C GLU A 8 16.69 -19.73 13.71
N ASN A 9 16.27 -19.13 12.59
CA ASN A 9 17.16 -18.89 11.44
C ASN A 9 17.55 -17.42 11.26
N PHE A 10 16.84 -16.48 11.88
CA PHE A 10 17.09 -15.05 11.74
C PHE A 10 17.15 -14.36 13.10
N LYS A 11 18.03 -13.37 13.22
CA LYS A 11 18.05 -12.47 14.37
C LYS A 11 16.94 -11.44 14.20
N VAL A 12 15.77 -11.69 14.78
CA VAL A 12 14.67 -10.74 14.79
C VAL A 12 14.98 -9.63 15.79
N LEU A 13 14.87 -8.37 15.36
CA LEU A 13 15.10 -7.21 16.22
C LEU A 13 13.92 -7.02 17.19
N ASP A 14 14.19 -6.54 18.40
CA ASP A 14 13.17 -6.31 19.43
C ASP A 14 12.06 -5.33 18.98
N ASN A 15 12.40 -4.39 18.10
CA ASN A 15 11.50 -3.40 17.53
C ASN A 15 11.01 -3.72 16.12
N ALA A 16 11.18 -4.97 15.64
CA ALA A 16 10.73 -5.38 14.32
C ALA A 16 9.21 -5.22 14.18
N GLU A 17 8.76 -4.64 13.07
CA GLU A 17 7.36 -4.71 12.67
C GLU A 17 7.06 -6.09 12.09
N ILE A 18 6.14 -6.81 12.72
CA ILE A 18 5.70 -8.14 12.30
C ILE A 18 4.22 -8.06 12.00
N THR A 19 3.90 -8.01 10.70
CA THR A 19 2.53 -7.76 10.21
C THR A 19 1.85 -9.05 9.77
N LEU A 20 0.57 -9.18 10.10
CA LEU A 20 -0.35 -10.14 9.51
C LEU A 20 -1.43 -9.40 8.71
N GLU A 21 -1.60 -9.79 7.44
CA GLU A 21 -2.76 -9.38 6.63
C GLU A 21 -3.95 -10.29 6.92
N LEU A 22 -5.10 -9.70 7.20
CA LEU A 22 -6.31 -10.40 7.65
C LEU A 22 -7.52 -10.02 6.79
N ASN A 23 -8.23 -11.01 6.28
CA ASN A 23 -9.59 -10.80 5.78
C ASN A 23 -10.57 -10.96 6.96
N PRO A 24 -11.45 -9.99 7.23
CA PRO A 24 -12.38 -10.03 8.38
C PRO A 24 -13.59 -10.93 8.08
N ALA A 25 -13.35 -12.20 7.79
CA ALA A 25 -14.39 -13.19 7.50
C ALA A 25 -14.47 -14.24 8.62
N ASP A 26 -14.17 -15.52 8.31
CA ASP A 26 -14.32 -16.61 9.25
C ASP A 26 -13.12 -16.74 10.22
N ASN A 27 -13.36 -17.21 11.44
CA ASN A 27 -12.34 -17.58 12.45
C ASN A 27 -11.39 -16.46 12.89
N VAL A 28 -11.81 -15.19 12.81
CA VAL A 28 -10.97 -14.03 13.14
C VAL A 28 -10.38 -14.10 14.53
N LEU A 29 -11.15 -14.51 15.55
CA LEU A 29 -10.67 -14.59 16.93
C LEU A 29 -9.50 -15.58 17.06
N GLU A 30 -9.64 -16.80 16.52
CA GLU A 30 -8.60 -17.83 16.57
C GLU A 30 -7.33 -17.39 15.83
N ILE A 31 -7.50 -16.77 14.65
CA ILE A 31 -6.37 -16.24 13.85
C ILE A 31 -5.63 -15.17 14.66
N LEU A 32 -6.33 -14.22 15.27
CA LEU A 32 -5.72 -13.15 16.05
C LEU A 32 -5.04 -13.65 17.33
N GLN A 33 -5.61 -14.65 18.01
CA GLN A 33 -4.98 -15.29 19.17
C GLN A 33 -3.66 -15.98 18.79
N ASN A 34 -3.68 -16.74 17.70
CA ASN A 34 -2.48 -17.39 17.16
C ASN A 34 -1.45 -16.36 16.71
N ALA A 35 -1.87 -15.30 16.00
CA ALA A 35 -1.00 -14.20 15.60
C ALA A 35 -0.32 -13.52 16.80
N LYS A 36 -1.07 -13.28 17.88
CA LYS A 36 -0.50 -12.68 19.09
C LYS A 36 0.53 -13.60 19.74
N SER A 37 0.25 -14.89 19.81
CA SER A 37 1.17 -15.91 20.34
C SER A 37 2.45 -16.02 19.49
N ALA A 38 2.33 -15.74 18.19
CA ALA A 38 3.41 -15.72 17.19
C ALA A 38 4.33 -14.50 17.27
N GLY A 39 4.01 -13.52 18.09
CA GLY A 39 4.77 -12.27 18.13
C GLY A 39 4.35 -11.23 17.09
N ILE A 40 3.26 -11.46 16.32
CA ILE A 40 2.68 -10.46 15.43
C ILE A 40 2.32 -9.22 16.26
N ASN A 41 2.70 -8.05 15.80
CA ASN A 41 2.48 -6.77 16.51
C ASN A 41 1.72 -5.73 15.67
N ARG A 42 1.48 -5.99 14.39
CA ARG A 42 0.66 -5.18 13.47
C ARG A 42 -0.33 -6.05 12.72
N ILE A 43 -1.58 -5.59 12.61
CA ILE A 43 -2.64 -6.27 11.82
C ILE A 43 -3.09 -5.34 10.70
N SER A 44 -3.09 -5.81 9.44
CA SER A 44 -3.72 -5.11 8.30
C SER A 44 -5.01 -5.82 7.94
N ILE A 45 -6.14 -5.13 8.03
CA ILE A 45 -7.47 -5.69 7.83
C ILE A 45 -8.03 -5.20 6.50
N GLY A 46 -8.32 -6.10 5.60
CA GLY A 46 -8.91 -5.82 4.30
C GLY A 46 -10.37 -5.40 4.39
N ALA A 47 -10.66 -4.20 4.92
CA ALA A 47 -12.02 -3.66 5.05
C ALA A 47 -12.66 -3.38 3.69
N GLN A 48 -11.91 -2.80 2.78
CA GLN A 48 -12.23 -2.47 1.38
C GLN A 48 -13.29 -1.38 1.19
N SER A 49 -14.36 -1.36 1.96
CA SER A 49 -15.45 -0.37 1.94
C SER A 49 -16.20 -0.34 3.27
N GLY A 50 -16.84 0.77 3.55
CA GLY A 50 -17.82 0.93 4.64
C GLY A 50 -19.27 0.66 4.23
N SER A 51 -19.50 0.02 3.09
CA SER A 51 -20.82 -0.29 2.53
C SER A 51 -20.96 -1.76 2.17
N ASP A 52 -21.97 -2.45 2.70
CA ASP A 52 -22.24 -3.85 2.40
C ASP A 52 -22.58 -4.07 0.92
N SER A 53 -23.21 -3.11 0.25
CA SER A 53 -23.49 -3.18 -1.19
C SER A 53 -22.23 -3.13 -2.04
N GLU A 54 -21.26 -2.29 -1.68
CA GLU A 54 -19.95 -2.23 -2.34
C GLU A 54 -19.13 -3.50 -2.08
N LEU A 55 -19.13 -4.01 -0.85
CA LEU A 55 -18.49 -5.28 -0.51
C LEU A 55 -19.06 -6.45 -1.31
N LEU A 56 -20.38 -6.52 -1.46
CA LEU A 56 -21.05 -7.53 -2.28
C LEU A 56 -20.63 -7.42 -3.75
N THR A 57 -20.57 -6.21 -4.30
CA THR A 57 -20.12 -5.94 -5.68
C THR A 57 -18.68 -6.40 -5.87
N LEU A 58 -17.80 -6.17 -4.89
CA LEU A 58 -16.41 -6.65 -4.88
C LEU A 58 -16.31 -8.19 -4.72
N GLY A 59 -17.42 -8.86 -4.44
CA GLY A 59 -17.44 -10.31 -4.18
C GLY A 59 -16.79 -10.68 -2.83
N ARG A 60 -16.77 -9.75 -1.88
CA ARG A 60 -16.30 -10.01 -0.52
C ARG A 60 -17.33 -10.85 0.25
N ARG A 61 -16.84 -11.72 1.12
CA ARG A 61 -17.70 -12.59 1.95
C ARG A 61 -18.04 -11.97 3.29
N HIS A 62 -17.30 -10.96 3.72
CA HIS A 62 -17.50 -10.24 4.96
C HIS A 62 -18.41 -9.02 4.76
N THR A 63 -18.97 -8.56 5.84
CA THR A 63 -19.79 -7.35 5.96
C THR A 63 -19.05 -6.24 6.70
N VAL A 64 -19.62 -5.04 6.69
CA VAL A 64 -19.16 -3.91 7.51
C VAL A 64 -19.11 -4.27 8.99
N ALA A 65 -20.13 -5.03 9.48
CA ALA A 65 -20.16 -5.52 10.86
C ALA A 65 -19.02 -6.49 11.18
N ASP A 66 -18.61 -7.33 10.23
CA ASP A 66 -17.47 -8.24 10.41
C ASP A 66 -16.15 -7.48 10.53
N THR A 67 -15.99 -6.41 9.73
CA THR A 67 -14.84 -5.51 9.84
C THR A 67 -14.78 -4.84 11.22
N GLU A 68 -15.90 -4.29 11.71
CA GLU A 68 -15.98 -3.69 13.04
C GLU A 68 -15.65 -4.70 14.14
N ASN A 69 -16.17 -5.92 14.04
CA ASN A 69 -15.88 -7.00 14.96
C ASN A 69 -14.41 -7.41 14.95
N ALA A 70 -13.79 -7.53 13.77
CA ALA A 70 -12.37 -7.85 13.64
C ALA A 70 -11.47 -6.82 14.35
N VAL A 71 -11.76 -5.53 14.19
CA VAL A 71 -11.04 -4.46 14.88
C VAL A 71 -11.23 -4.55 16.40
N LYS A 72 -12.47 -4.75 16.88
CA LYS A 72 -12.75 -4.93 18.31
C LYS A 72 -11.99 -6.11 18.91
N LEU A 73 -11.97 -7.24 18.22
CA LEU A 73 -11.22 -8.43 18.65
C LEU A 73 -9.70 -8.16 18.68
N ALA A 74 -9.15 -7.52 17.64
CA ALA A 74 -7.74 -7.14 17.63
C ALA A 74 -7.40 -6.25 18.83
N ARG A 75 -8.21 -5.23 19.13
CA ARG A 75 -8.01 -4.35 20.27
C ARG A 75 -8.11 -5.08 21.61
N SER A 76 -9.08 -5.99 21.76
CA SER A 76 -9.22 -6.80 22.99
C SER A 76 -8.02 -7.70 23.27
N LEU A 77 -7.31 -8.12 22.24
CA LEU A 77 -6.07 -8.91 22.33
C LEU A 77 -4.81 -8.04 22.45
N GLY A 78 -4.96 -6.71 22.55
CA GLY A 78 -3.85 -5.77 22.76
C GLY A 78 -3.04 -5.46 21.50
N PHE A 79 -3.64 -5.53 20.32
CA PHE A 79 -3.03 -4.97 19.10
C PHE A 79 -3.26 -3.46 19.07
N ASN A 80 -2.18 -2.68 19.13
CA ASN A 80 -2.17 -1.22 19.12
C ASN A 80 -1.64 -0.64 17.80
N ASN A 81 -1.46 -1.48 16.78
CA ASN A 81 -1.10 -1.08 15.42
C ASN A 81 -2.02 -1.84 14.45
N VAL A 82 -3.11 -1.19 14.07
CA VAL A 82 -4.13 -1.73 13.16
C VAL A 82 -4.22 -0.85 11.92
N SER A 83 -4.09 -1.48 10.78
CA SER A 83 -4.30 -0.88 9.46
C SER A 83 -5.64 -1.33 8.89
N LEU A 84 -6.33 -0.44 8.20
CA LEU A 84 -7.54 -0.75 7.45
C LEU A 84 -7.31 -0.42 5.97
N ASP A 85 -7.64 -1.38 5.10
CA ASP A 85 -7.49 -1.19 3.66
C ASP A 85 -8.82 -0.71 3.07
N LEU A 86 -8.77 0.27 2.18
CA LEU A 86 -9.90 0.90 1.49
C LEU A 86 -9.67 0.85 -0.02
N MET A 87 -10.73 0.67 -0.77
CA MET A 87 -10.69 0.75 -2.24
C MET A 87 -11.47 1.97 -2.74
N LEU A 88 -10.85 2.68 -3.71
CA LEU A 88 -11.43 3.80 -4.45
C LEU A 88 -11.82 3.37 -5.87
N GLY A 89 -12.66 4.16 -6.52
CA GLY A 89 -13.05 3.89 -7.91
C GLY A 89 -13.94 2.66 -8.05
N LEU A 90 -14.70 2.33 -7.03
CA LEU A 90 -15.64 1.21 -7.05
C LEU A 90 -16.81 1.48 -8.03
N PRO A 91 -17.44 0.45 -8.58
CA PRO A 91 -18.67 0.63 -9.37
C PRO A 91 -19.72 1.42 -8.57
N ASP A 92 -20.38 2.36 -9.24
CA ASP A 92 -21.40 3.26 -8.68
C ASP A 92 -20.90 4.16 -7.52
N SER A 93 -19.58 4.22 -7.27
CA SER A 93 -19.04 5.05 -6.19
C SER A 93 -19.01 6.53 -6.54
N SER A 94 -19.09 7.36 -5.49
CA SER A 94 -19.00 8.82 -5.53
C SER A 94 -18.13 9.33 -4.38
N CYS A 95 -17.80 10.62 -4.36
CA CYS A 95 -17.12 11.23 -3.21
C CYS A 95 -17.97 11.12 -1.92
N GLU A 96 -19.31 11.07 -2.03
CA GLU A 96 -20.19 10.90 -0.87
C GLU A 96 -20.13 9.47 -0.32
N SER A 97 -20.23 8.44 -1.18
CA SER A 97 -20.09 7.04 -0.75
C SER A 97 -18.71 6.76 -0.18
N LEU A 98 -17.66 7.33 -0.80
CA LEU A 98 -16.29 7.27 -0.28
C LEU A 98 -16.18 7.93 1.10
N LYS A 99 -16.79 9.12 1.28
CA LYS A 99 -16.82 9.80 2.58
C LYS A 99 -17.46 8.93 3.66
N ASN A 100 -18.58 8.28 3.37
CA ASN A 100 -19.23 7.38 4.31
C ASN A 100 -18.33 6.20 4.70
N SER A 101 -17.59 5.64 3.74
CA SER A 101 -16.62 4.58 4.00
C SER A 101 -15.45 5.09 4.85
N LEU A 102 -14.92 6.28 4.57
CA LEU A 102 -13.87 6.92 5.38
C LEU A 102 -14.35 7.21 6.80
N ASP A 103 -15.57 7.75 6.98
CA ASP A 103 -16.15 8.00 8.31
C ASP A 103 -16.28 6.72 9.12
N PHE A 104 -16.71 5.62 8.48
CA PHE A 104 -16.76 4.31 9.11
C PHE A 104 -15.38 3.84 9.58
N LEU A 105 -14.36 3.88 8.70
CA LEU A 105 -13.01 3.45 9.05
C LEU A 105 -12.41 4.31 10.18
N ILE A 106 -12.56 5.64 10.09
CA ILE A 106 -12.04 6.57 11.09
C ILE A 106 -12.68 6.34 12.46
N LYS A 107 -13.99 6.03 12.52
CA LYS A 107 -14.70 5.66 13.75
C LYS A 107 -14.09 4.44 14.45
N LEU A 108 -13.50 3.51 13.70
CA LEU A 108 -12.80 2.34 14.27
C LEU A 108 -11.42 2.69 14.85
N ASN A 109 -11.00 3.95 14.69
CA ASN A 109 -9.75 4.51 15.21
C ASN A 109 -8.50 3.68 14.85
N PRO A 110 -8.22 3.45 13.55
CA PRO A 110 -7.00 2.79 13.13
C PRO A 110 -5.78 3.73 13.25
N GLU A 111 -4.60 3.15 13.39
CA GLU A 111 -3.32 3.86 13.31
C GLU A 111 -2.89 4.09 11.85
N HIS A 112 -3.45 3.31 10.91
CA HIS A 112 -3.02 3.34 9.52
C HIS A 112 -4.21 3.05 8.58
N ILE A 113 -4.23 3.70 7.43
CA ILE A 113 -5.18 3.43 6.34
C ILE A 113 -4.38 3.26 5.04
N SER A 114 -4.62 2.13 4.36
CA SER A 114 -4.13 1.89 3.01
C SER A 114 -5.28 2.11 2.02
N ALA A 115 -5.10 2.95 1.04
CA ALA A 115 -6.16 3.27 0.09
C ALA A 115 -5.71 3.03 -1.35
N TYR A 116 -6.36 2.11 -2.04
CA TYR A 116 -5.99 1.66 -3.36
C TYR A 116 -7.07 1.97 -4.38
N ILE A 117 -6.68 2.50 -5.54
CA ILE A 117 -7.59 2.64 -6.69
C ILE A 117 -7.85 1.25 -7.26
N LEU A 118 -9.14 0.93 -7.49
CA LEU A 118 -9.54 -0.33 -8.12
C LEU A 118 -8.91 -0.45 -9.51
N LYS A 119 -8.11 -1.49 -9.70
CA LYS A 119 -7.60 -1.88 -11.00
C LYS A 119 -8.20 -3.22 -11.41
N ILE A 120 -8.83 -3.24 -12.58
CA ILE A 120 -9.45 -4.46 -13.13
C ILE A 120 -8.39 -5.24 -13.90
N GLU A 121 -7.87 -6.28 -13.27
CA GLU A 121 -6.86 -7.15 -13.87
C GLU A 121 -7.46 -8.20 -14.78
N GLU A 122 -6.83 -8.43 -15.93
CA GLU A 122 -7.20 -9.50 -16.85
C GLU A 122 -7.26 -10.88 -16.16
N LYS A 123 -8.08 -11.78 -16.68
CA LYS A 123 -8.29 -13.14 -16.16
C LYS A 123 -8.97 -13.23 -14.79
N THR A 124 -9.40 -12.12 -14.19
CA THR A 124 -10.21 -12.12 -12.97
C THR A 124 -11.71 -12.30 -13.30
N LYS A 125 -12.52 -12.67 -12.30
CA LYS A 125 -13.98 -12.67 -12.43
C LYS A 125 -14.50 -11.25 -12.67
N PHE A 126 -13.90 -10.27 -12.04
CA PHE A 126 -14.27 -8.87 -12.15
C PHE A 126 -14.05 -8.35 -13.58
N TYR A 127 -12.94 -8.72 -14.22
CA TYR A 127 -12.70 -8.40 -15.63
C TYR A 127 -13.79 -8.90 -16.58
N LYS A 128 -14.35 -10.10 -16.30
CA LYS A 128 -15.45 -10.66 -17.12
C LYS A 128 -16.75 -9.88 -16.98
N LEU A 129 -16.90 -9.10 -15.94
CA LEU A 129 -18.09 -8.29 -15.63
C LEU A 129 -17.90 -6.81 -15.98
N LYS A 130 -16.70 -6.37 -16.40
CA LYS A 130 -16.35 -4.96 -16.56
C LYS A 130 -17.35 -4.16 -17.39
N ASP A 131 -17.86 -4.73 -18.48
CA ASP A 131 -18.82 -4.07 -19.39
C ASP A 131 -20.25 -3.93 -18.81
N ARG A 132 -20.49 -4.55 -17.63
CA ARG A 132 -21.76 -4.49 -16.91
C ARG A 132 -21.67 -3.66 -15.64
N LEU A 133 -20.46 -3.22 -15.28
CA LEU A 133 -20.20 -2.40 -14.10
C LEU A 133 -20.22 -0.94 -14.50
N ASN A 134 -20.92 -0.12 -13.73
CA ASN A 134 -20.90 1.33 -13.89
C ASN A 134 -19.66 1.89 -13.15
N LEU A 135 -18.51 1.80 -13.80
CA LEU A 135 -17.26 2.31 -13.25
C LEU A 135 -17.21 3.83 -13.37
N PRO A 136 -16.68 4.54 -12.36
CA PRO A 136 -16.37 5.96 -12.53
C PRO A 136 -15.31 6.13 -13.62
N ASP A 137 -15.38 7.23 -14.35
CA ASP A 137 -14.32 7.64 -15.28
C ASP A 137 -13.05 8.10 -14.49
N ASP A 138 -11.96 8.27 -15.22
CA ASP A 138 -10.68 8.64 -14.61
C ASP A 138 -10.75 9.97 -13.85
N ASP A 139 -11.49 10.96 -14.35
CA ASP A 139 -11.65 12.25 -13.67
C ASP A 139 -12.33 12.09 -12.31
N LYS A 140 -13.40 11.30 -12.23
CA LYS A 140 -14.07 11.02 -10.96
C LYS A 140 -13.19 10.22 -10.00
N VAL A 141 -12.36 9.31 -10.50
CA VAL A 141 -11.39 8.59 -9.66
C VAL A 141 -10.33 9.55 -9.11
N CYS A 142 -9.85 10.48 -9.93
CA CYS A 142 -8.95 11.54 -9.50
C CYS A 142 -9.59 12.43 -8.41
N ASP A 143 -10.85 12.84 -8.62
CA ASP A 143 -11.59 13.62 -7.62
C ASP A 143 -11.75 12.85 -6.29
N GLN A 144 -12.05 11.56 -6.35
CA GLN A 144 -12.12 10.71 -5.16
C GLN A 144 -10.78 10.62 -4.43
N TYR A 145 -9.68 10.48 -5.18
CA TYR A 145 -8.33 10.42 -4.59
C TYR A 145 -7.96 11.74 -3.88
N LEU A 146 -8.15 12.86 -4.55
CA LEU A 146 -7.86 14.19 -3.99
C LEU A 146 -8.73 14.47 -2.76
N PHE A 147 -10.04 14.19 -2.86
CA PHE A 147 -10.95 14.31 -1.73
C PHE A 147 -10.49 13.45 -0.53
N MET A 148 -10.12 12.20 -0.76
CA MET A 148 -9.63 11.31 0.29
C MET A 148 -8.36 11.84 0.95
N CYS A 149 -7.38 12.29 0.17
CA CYS A 149 -6.15 12.85 0.70
C CYS A 149 -6.44 14.02 1.67
N GLU A 150 -7.21 15.01 1.21
CA GLU A 150 -7.60 16.15 2.02
C GLU A 150 -8.41 15.71 3.26
N TYR A 151 -9.35 14.79 3.07
CA TYR A 151 -10.22 14.33 4.15
C TYR A 151 -9.44 13.63 5.27
N LEU A 152 -8.52 12.73 4.93
CA LEU A 152 -7.71 12.02 5.92
C LEU A 152 -6.70 12.95 6.61
N GLU A 153 -6.07 13.87 5.88
CA GLU A 153 -5.18 14.88 6.45
C GLU A 153 -5.93 15.76 7.48
N ASN A 154 -7.16 16.22 7.16
CA ASN A 154 -8.04 16.96 8.07
C ASN A 154 -8.49 16.13 9.29
N LYS A 155 -8.41 14.81 9.23
CA LYS A 155 -8.68 13.89 10.36
C LYS A 155 -7.42 13.50 11.15
N GLY A 156 -6.29 14.13 10.84
CA GLY A 156 -5.03 13.97 11.56
C GLY A 156 -4.20 12.78 11.11
N PHE A 157 -4.47 12.22 9.92
CA PHE A 157 -3.57 11.25 9.31
C PHE A 157 -2.48 11.96 8.52
N CYS A 158 -1.25 11.49 8.62
CA CYS A 158 -0.13 11.90 7.79
C CYS A 158 -0.15 11.07 6.50
N HIS A 159 -0.27 11.72 5.36
CA HIS A 159 -0.07 11.11 4.05
C HIS A 159 1.43 10.91 3.84
N TYR A 160 1.98 9.71 3.93
CA TYR A 160 3.43 9.49 3.87
C TYR A 160 3.91 8.90 2.53
N GLU A 161 3.03 8.23 1.77
CA GLU A 161 3.31 7.76 0.41
C GLU A 161 2.01 7.63 -0.39
N ILE A 162 2.11 7.40 -1.67
CA ILE A 162 1.04 7.52 -2.68
C ILE A 162 -0.31 6.90 -2.29
N SER A 163 -0.32 5.82 -1.52
CA SER A 163 -1.53 5.07 -1.15
C SER A 163 -1.77 4.96 0.35
N ASN A 164 -0.85 5.43 1.21
CA ASN A 164 -0.92 5.12 2.63
C ASN A 164 -0.85 6.35 3.54
N PHE A 165 -1.63 6.25 4.61
CA PHE A 165 -1.83 7.30 5.60
C PHE A 165 -1.67 6.72 7.00
N CYS A 166 -1.02 7.43 7.91
CA CYS A 166 -0.82 6.95 9.28
C CYS A 166 -1.02 8.05 10.33
N LYS A 167 -1.24 7.63 11.57
CA LYS A 167 -1.14 8.46 12.77
C LYS A 167 0.06 8.04 13.59
N ASP A 168 0.52 8.92 14.47
CA ASP A 168 1.50 8.59 15.52
C ASP A 168 2.75 7.86 14.99
N ASP A 169 3.26 8.26 13.83
CA ASP A 169 4.42 7.66 13.17
C ASP A 169 4.29 6.14 12.90
N LYS A 170 3.05 5.64 12.74
CA LYS A 170 2.75 4.23 12.43
C LYS A 170 2.75 3.92 10.92
N ALA A 171 3.64 4.58 10.16
CA ALA A 171 3.88 4.21 8.76
C ALA A 171 4.34 2.75 8.66
N SER A 172 3.83 2.01 7.67
CA SER A 172 4.22 0.62 7.44
C SER A 172 5.71 0.53 7.09
N GLN A 173 6.49 -0.07 7.99
CA GLN A 173 7.94 -0.22 7.77
C GLN A 173 8.23 -1.15 6.59
N HIS A 174 7.37 -2.15 6.39
CA HIS A 174 7.46 -3.04 5.24
C HIS A 174 7.31 -2.27 3.91
N ASN A 175 6.29 -1.42 3.78
CA ASN A 175 6.07 -0.63 2.56
C ASN A 175 7.20 0.39 2.34
N LEU A 176 7.67 1.02 3.42
CA LEU A 176 8.78 1.97 3.34
C LEU A 176 10.08 1.35 2.82
N LYS A 177 10.34 0.06 3.11
CA LYS A 177 11.50 -0.64 2.55
C LYS A 177 11.49 -0.65 1.02
N TYR A 178 10.36 -0.93 0.42
CA TYR A 178 10.22 -0.89 -1.03
C TYR A 178 10.45 0.51 -1.59
N TRP A 179 9.78 1.51 -1.02
CA TRP A 179 9.91 2.90 -1.48
C TRP A 179 11.30 3.50 -1.28
N LYS A 180 12.04 3.04 -0.28
CA LYS A 180 13.44 3.41 -0.03
C LYS A 180 14.45 2.56 -0.79
N CYS A 181 14.00 1.64 -1.62
CA CYS A 181 14.85 0.69 -2.33
C CYS A 181 15.78 -0.11 -1.40
N GLU A 182 15.30 -0.45 -0.19
CA GLU A 182 16.02 -1.30 0.75
C GLU A 182 15.90 -2.77 0.36
N GLU A 183 16.90 -3.57 0.71
CA GLU A 183 16.91 -5.00 0.44
C GLU A 183 15.85 -5.77 1.23
N TYR A 184 15.28 -6.78 0.60
CA TYR A 184 14.28 -7.67 1.21
C TYR A 184 14.33 -9.07 0.59
N LEU A 185 13.92 -10.06 1.38
CA LEU A 185 13.76 -11.45 0.94
C LEU A 185 12.29 -11.85 0.96
N GLY A 186 11.81 -12.30 -0.20
CA GLY A 186 10.50 -12.91 -0.35
C GLY A 186 10.59 -14.43 -0.23
N ILE A 187 9.74 -15.02 0.61
CA ILE A 187 9.68 -16.46 0.82
C ILE A 187 8.30 -16.98 0.44
N GLY A 188 8.24 -17.88 -0.51
CA GLY A 188 6.99 -18.50 -0.95
C GLY A 188 6.73 -18.38 -2.45
N PRO A 189 5.71 -19.09 -2.98
CA PRO A 189 5.30 -18.97 -4.37
C PRO A 189 4.86 -17.54 -4.71
N SER A 190 5.31 -17.04 -5.85
CA SER A 190 5.14 -15.65 -6.33
C SER A 190 5.89 -14.58 -5.50
N ALA A 191 6.67 -14.94 -4.50
CA ALA A 191 7.44 -13.97 -3.73
C ALA A 191 8.62 -13.44 -4.55
N HIS A 192 8.76 -12.12 -4.58
CA HIS A 192 9.88 -11.41 -5.18
C HIS A 192 10.89 -11.02 -4.11
N SER A 193 12.14 -10.88 -4.49
CA SER A 193 13.23 -10.46 -3.63
C SER A 193 14.10 -9.41 -4.33
N TYR A 194 14.66 -8.52 -3.54
CA TYR A 194 15.78 -7.66 -3.90
C TYR A 194 16.86 -7.83 -2.84
N PHE A 195 17.98 -8.46 -3.18
CA PHE A 195 19.04 -8.78 -2.24
C PHE A 195 20.42 -8.83 -2.93
N GLU A 196 21.43 -8.25 -2.32
CA GLU A 196 22.79 -8.11 -2.87
C GLU A 196 22.81 -7.51 -4.29
N GLY A 197 21.96 -6.48 -4.52
CA GLY A 197 21.84 -5.80 -5.81
C GLY A 197 21.15 -6.63 -6.91
N LYS A 198 20.60 -7.79 -6.59
CA LYS A 198 19.92 -8.68 -7.53
C LYS A 198 18.45 -8.80 -7.24
N ARG A 199 17.65 -8.89 -8.30
CA ARG A 199 16.23 -9.24 -8.24
C ARG A 199 16.01 -10.67 -8.66
N PHE A 200 15.13 -11.36 -7.93
CA PHE A 200 14.70 -12.72 -8.25
C PHE A 200 13.33 -12.99 -7.66
N TYR A 201 12.63 -13.99 -8.17
CA TYR A 201 11.32 -14.39 -7.69
C TYR A 201 11.10 -15.89 -7.74
N TYR A 202 10.17 -16.39 -6.94
CA TYR A 202 9.69 -17.76 -7.02
C TYR A 202 8.46 -17.82 -7.94
N PRO A 203 8.39 -18.80 -8.89
CA PRO A 203 7.20 -18.98 -9.71
C PRO A 203 5.94 -19.25 -8.88
N ARG A 204 4.78 -18.90 -9.44
CA ARG A 204 3.47 -19.14 -8.80
C ARG A 204 3.09 -20.63 -8.91
N ASP A 205 3.89 -21.51 -8.31
CA ASP A 205 3.68 -22.95 -8.26
C ASP A 205 4.02 -23.50 -6.88
N LEU A 206 2.98 -23.69 -6.06
CA LEU A 206 3.11 -24.22 -4.70
C LEU A 206 3.77 -25.62 -4.68
N LYS A 207 3.45 -26.48 -5.65
CA LYS A 207 4.00 -27.85 -5.68
C LYS A 207 5.49 -27.84 -6.01
N ALA A 208 5.91 -26.98 -6.96
CA ALA A 208 7.31 -26.81 -7.30
C ALA A 208 8.08 -26.18 -6.12
N PHE A 209 7.48 -25.18 -5.44
CA PHE A 209 8.09 -24.55 -4.27
C PHE A 209 8.35 -25.56 -3.14
N ILE A 210 7.36 -26.40 -2.79
CA ILE A 210 7.51 -27.45 -1.76
C ILE A 210 8.59 -28.46 -2.14
N LYS A 211 8.80 -28.71 -3.44
CA LYS A 211 9.86 -29.60 -3.95
C LYS A 211 11.24 -28.94 -4.00
N GLY A 212 11.36 -27.67 -3.58
CA GLY A 212 12.63 -26.96 -3.53
C GLY A 212 13.08 -26.40 -4.87
N ASN A 213 12.15 -25.84 -5.69
CA ASN A 213 12.55 -25.14 -6.90
C ASN A 213 13.44 -23.93 -6.55
N VAL A 214 14.35 -23.62 -7.46
CA VAL A 214 15.21 -22.43 -7.33
C VAL A 214 14.47 -21.17 -7.79
N PRO A 215 14.78 -19.99 -7.21
CA PRO A 215 14.24 -18.73 -7.69
C PRO A 215 14.75 -18.41 -9.10
N ILE A 216 13.94 -17.68 -9.86
CA ILE A 216 14.26 -17.20 -11.20
C ILE A 216 14.89 -15.81 -11.09
N PRO A 217 16.06 -15.58 -11.69
CA PRO A 217 16.65 -14.23 -11.76
C PRO A 217 15.73 -13.25 -12.52
N ASP A 218 15.64 -12.02 -12.01
CA ASP A 218 14.81 -10.93 -12.55
C ASP A 218 15.63 -9.63 -12.70
N GLY A 219 16.90 -9.76 -13.01
CA GLY A 219 17.81 -8.64 -13.27
C GLY A 219 18.55 -8.13 -12.04
N THR A 220 19.04 -6.91 -12.19
CA THR A 220 19.67 -6.13 -11.13
C THR A 220 18.72 -5.02 -10.63
N GLY A 221 18.95 -4.50 -9.45
CA GLY A 221 18.16 -3.40 -8.89
C GLY A 221 19.04 -2.45 -8.09
N GLY A 222 18.42 -1.39 -7.58
CA GLY A 222 19.08 -0.42 -6.72
C GLY A 222 19.90 0.64 -7.45
N ASP A 223 19.77 0.77 -8.76
CA ASP A 223 20.39 1.88 -9.47
C ASP A 223 19.71 3.24 -9.13
N LEU A 224 20.35 4.32 -9.53
CA LEU A 224 19.87 5.67 -9.20
C LEU A 224 18.47 5.94 -9.80
N SER A 225 18.22 5.45 -11.01
CA SER A 225 16.92 5.62 -11.67
C SER A 225 15.80 4.93 -10.91
N GLU A 226 16.03 3.72 -10.44
CA GLU A 226 15.08 2.99 -9.62
C GLU A 226 14.87 3.66 -8.25
N GLN A 227 15.94 4.12 -7.60
CA GLN A 227 15.83 4.87 -6.34
C GLN A 227 14.98 6.12 -6.50
N ILE A 228 15.17 6.91 -7.56
CA ILE A 228 14.36 8.10 -7.87
C ILE A 228 12.89 7.69 -8.13
N MET A 229 12.66 6.67 -8.96
CA MET A 229 11.33 6.18 -9.29
C MET A 229 10.53 5.77 -8.04
N LEU A 230 11.17 5.12 -7.10
CA LEU A 230 10.53 4.66 -5.86
C LEU A 230 10.35 5.81 -4.86
N ALA A 231 11.38 6.61 -4.65
CA ALA A 231 11.36 7.69 -3.67
C ALA A 231 10.39 8.83 -4.03
N LEU A 232 10.13 9.09 -5.31
CA LEU A 232 9.11 10.05 -5.74
C LEU A 232 7.67 9.61 -5.45
N ARG A 233 7.45 8.40 -4.97
CA ARG A 233 6.16 7.97 -4.44
C ARG A 233 5.98 8.29 -2.96
N LEU A 234 7.04 8.70 -2.27
CA LEU A 234 7.02 9.21 -0.92
C LEU A 234 6.70 10.70 -0.90
N LYS A 235 5.96 11.16 0.09
CA LYS A 235 5.68 12.61 0.30
C LYS A 235 6.97 13.40 0.59
N ASN A 236 7.99 12.76 1.12
CA ASN A 236 9.30 13.40 1.32
C ASN A 236 10.09 13.59 0.01
N GLY A 237 9.76 12.83 -1.05
CA GLY A 237 10.42 12.94 -2.34
C GLY A 237 11.92 12.64 -2.30
N ILE A 238 12.69 13.40 -3.08
CA ILE A 238 14.13 13.21 -3.29
C ILE A 238 14.92 14.49 -3.05
N LYS A 239 16.20 14.35 -2.73
CA LYS A 239 17.13 15.48 -2.73
C LYS A 239 17.50 15.87 -4.14
N THR A 240 17.54 17.17 -4.41
CA THR A 240 17.83 17.68 -5.77
C THR A 240 19.30 17.53 -6.18
N GLU A 241 20.22 17.32 -5.22
CA GLU A 241 21.65 17.15 -5.48
C GLU A 241 21.99 15.93 -6.35
N ILE A 242 21.07 14.95 -6.41
CA ILE A 242 21.24 13.73 -7.23
C ILE A 242 20.75 13.91 -8.65
N LEU A 243 20.11 15.05 -8.97
CA LEU A 243 19.48 15.30 -10.27
C LEU A 243 20.43 16.06 -11.21
N PRO A 244 20.52 15.67 -12.49
CA PRO A 244 21.22 16.45 -13.49
C PRO A 244 20.49 17.78 -13.76
N THR A 245 21.22 18.76 -14.31
CA THR A 245 20.70 20.13 -14.53
C THR A 245 19.41 20.17 -15.35
N ASN A 246 19.27 19.29 -16.34
CA ASN A 246 18.04 19.28 -17.16
C ASN A 246 16.85 18.71 -16.39
N ALA A 247 17.03 17.66 -15.58
CA ALA A 247 15.99 17.15 -14.70
C ALA A 247 15.53 18.20 -13.68
N LEU A 248 16.46 19.02 -13.14
CA LEU A 248 16.12 20.16 -12.26
C LEU A 248 15.21 21.17 -12.94
N LYS A 249 15.45 21.51 -14.21
CA LYS A 249 14.54 22.40 -14.97
C LYS A 249 13.14 21.82 -15.12
N LYS A 250 13.02 20.50 -15.34
CA LYS A 250 11.71 19.83 -15.35
C LYS A 250 11.04 19.89 -13.97
N CYS A 251 11.79 19.68 -12.90
CA CYS A 251 11.28 19.84 -11.52
C CYS A 251 10.74 21.25 -11.25
N GLU A 252 11.43 22.30 -11.73
CA GLU A 252 10.96 23.68 -11.65
C GLU A 252 9.63 23.88 -12.39
N ILE A 253 9.50 23.32 -13.60
CA ILE A 253 8.26 23.38 -14.40
C ILE A 253 7.12 22.68 -13.68
N PHE A 254 7.33 21.47 -13.12
CA PHE A 254 6.30 20.77 -12.36
C PHE A 254 5.90 21.53 -11.10
N SER A 255 6.85 22.17 -10.42
CA SER A 255 6.56 23.00 -9.25
C SER A 255 5.73 24.24 -9.62
N GLN A 256 6.07 24.95 -10.71
CA GLN A 256 5.31 26.10 -11.21
C GLN A 256 3.87 25.73 -11.62
N ASN A 257 3.65 24.48 -12.05
CA ASN A 257 2.33 23.97 -12.41
C ASN A 257 1.56 23.36 -11.21
N GLY A 258 2.07 23.47 -9.99
CA GLY A 258 1.41 22.95 -8.78
C GLY A 258 1.41 21.42 -8.65
N LEU A 259 2.20 20.72 -9.45
CA LEU A 259 2.32 19.27 -9.43
C LEU A 259 3.40 18.78 -8.43
N ALA A 260 4.30 19.68 -8.03
CA ALA A 260 5.39 19.36 -7.12
C ALA A 260 5.71 20.54 -6.20
N VAL A 261 6.48 20.25 -5.17
CA VAL A 261 7.11 21.22 -4.26
C VAL A 261 8.62 21.10 -4.45
N LEU A 262 9.28 22.25 -4.72
CA LEU A 262 10.73 22.33 -4.85
C LEU A 262 11.25 23.33 -3.81
N GLU A 263 11.64 22.83 -2.66
CA GLU A 263 12.08 23.65 -1.51
C GLU A 263 13.22 22.99 -0.75
N ASN A 264 14.12 23.78 -0.17
CA ASN A 264 15.18 23.30 0.71
C ASN A 264 16.04 22.16 0.12
N ASN A 265 16.33 22.22 -1.17
CA ASN A 265 17.03 21.17 -1.92
C ASN A 265 16.29 19.82 -1.96
N HIS A 266 14.97 19.84 -1.83
CA HIS A 266 14.11 18.67 -2.00
C HIS A 266 13.08 18.91 -3.09
N PHE A 267 12.76 17.85 -3.82
CA PHE A 267 11.67 17.79 -4.80
C PHE A 267 10.71 16.67 -4.40
N SER A 268 9.46 17.01 -4.20
CA SER A 268 8.39 16.07 -3.82
C SER A 268 7.10 16.35 -4.56
N LEU A 269 6.25 15.35 -4.74
CA LEU A 269 4.99 15.49 -5.45
C LEU A 269 3.88 16.01 -4.52
N THR A 270 3.06 16.93 -5.05
CA THR A 270 1.77 17.29 -4.44
C THR A 270 0.77 16.15 -4.61
N ASN A 271 -0.43 16.23 -4.00
CA ASN A 271 -1.49 15.25 -4.24
C ASN A 271 -1.89 15.19 -5.72
N ASN A 272 -1.92 16.33 -6.43
CA ASN A 272 -2.11 16.38 -7.88
C ASN A 272 -0.95 15.72 -8.65
N GLY A 273 0.29 15.95 -8.22
CA GLY A 273 1.45 15.30 -8.81
C GLY A 273 1.49 13.79 -8.60
N MET A 274 1.00 13.30 -7.48
CA MET A 274 0.88 11.86 -7.21
C MET A 274 -0.02 11.15 -8.24
N LEU A 275 -1.10 11.78 -8.68
CA LEU A 275 -1.96 11.26 -9.77
C LEU A 275 -1.22 11.13 -11.10
N LEU A 276 -0.25 12.00 -11.35
CA LEU A 276 0.56 12.02 -12.56
C LEU A 276 1.98 11.46 -12.34
N SER A 277 2.20 10.78 -11.23
CA SER A 277 3.53 10.35 -10.80
C SER A 277 4.30 9.56 -11.86
N ASN A 278 3.64 8.66 -12.59
CA ASN A 278 4.31 7.89 -13.65
C ASN A 278 4.87 8.80 -14.76
N THR A 279 4.10 9.77 -15.23
CA THR A 279 4.53 10.73 -16.26
C THR A 279 5.66 11.61 -15.75
N ILE A 280 5.51 12.18 -14.54
CA ILE A 280 6.52 13.06 -13.95
C ILE A 280 7.85 12.31 -13.76
N ILE A 281 7.78 11.10 -13.21
CA ILE A 281 8.95 10.24 -12.98
C ILE A 281 9.63 9.90 -14.33
N SER A 282 8.85 9.50 -15.33
CA SER A 282 9.38 9.18 -16.67
C SER A 282 10.12 10.36 -17.28
N GLU A 283 9.50 11.55 -17.28
CA GLU A 283 10.12 12.76 -17.82
C GLU A 283 11.39 13.19 -17.07
N ILE A 284 11.46 12.98 -15.75
CA ILE A 284 12.67 13.25 -14.96
C ILE A 284 13.78 12.26 -15.34
N LEU A 285 13.43 10.97 -15.46
CA LEU A 285 14.40 9.91 -15.75
C LEU A 285 14.92 9.94 -17.19
N GLU A 286 14.19 10.52 -18.14
CA GLU A 286 14.67 10.76 -19.51
C GLU A 286 15.89 11.68 -19.60
N GLU A 287 16.21 12.42 -18.55
CA GLU A 287 17.33 13.35 -18.47
C GLU A 287 18.61 12.71 -17.88
N PHE A 288 18.57 11.42 -17.55
CA PHE A 288 19.72 10.64 -17.07
C PHE A 288 20.34 9.82 -18.20
#